data_f423c2b0c8c717b69e3b56bf2fb9449e
#
_entry.id   f423c2b0c8c717b69e3b56bf2fb9449e
#
_cell.length_a   1.000
_cell.length_b   1.000
_cell.length_c   1.000
_cell.angle_alpha   90.00
_cell.angle_beta   90.00
_cell.angle_gamma   90.00
#
_symmetry.space_group_name_H-M   'P 1'
#
loop_
_entity.id
_entity.type
_entity.pdbx_description
1 polymer ?
#
loop_
_entity_poly.entity_id
_entity_poly.type
_entity_poly.pdbx_seq_one_letter_code
_entity_poly.pdbx_strand_id
1 'polypeptide(L)'
;MGTPRIPARTVLFERERTGLTYRVPALLPVPPGPTLLAFAEQRLSPDDSHAHRLVLRRGTLAGGSVQWGGLCVLGTAVLEDHRSMNPCPVLEARTGTVFLFFIAVLGHTPEAVQIATGRNAARLCCVSSRDAGLTWGGARDLTAEAIGSAEQEWATFAVGPGHGVQLRSGRLLVPAYTYRVDRRECFGRICRTSPHAFVFYSDDLGRSWHHGGLVPNLRSGECQLAALEGGPGGPVLYCNARSPLGSRVQALSADEGASFLPGQLVPPLAETARGCQGSVVGFPAPPSRRPLVGAQPVGARSHPYPPRSGPRVQGSREEGAEDPCGSAGACGGGLGESDSASKVSAPRPTWLLYSHPTGRRARLHLGVRLSRVPLDPHSWTEPWVIHEGPSGYSDLAALPGPRVGDQAFACLYESGMRISYEEISFSLFSLRDVLDNVHPGKRPALCLPS
;
A
#
# COMPACT_ATOMS: atom_id res chain seq x y z
N MET A 1 -17.45 27.00 -9.21
CA MET A 1 -16.63 25.80 -9.12
C MET A 1 -16.48 25.26 -10.53
N GLY A 2 -15.23 25.09 -11.04
CA GLY A 2 -15.00 24.51 -12.37
C GLY A 2 -15.45 23.04 -12.40
N THR A 3 -15.83 22.54 -13.56
CA THR A 3 -16.12 21.11 -13.76
C THR A 3 -14.88 20.28 -13.37
N PRO A 4 -15.04 19.18 -12.57
CA PRO A 4 -13.93 18.31 -12.23
C PRO A 4 -13.21 17.83 -13.50
N ARG A 5 -11.90 17.96 -13.54
CA ARG A 5 -11.13 17.54 -14.71
C ARG A 5 -10.85 16.04 -14.62
N ILE A 6 -11.43 15.28 -15.54
CA ILE A 6 -11.11 13.85 -15.69
C ILE A 6 -9.74 13.73 -16.38
N PRO A 7 -8.77 12.96 -15.83
CA PRO A 7 -7.46 12.79 -16.46
C PRO A 7 -7.58 12.01 -17.78
N ALA A 8 -6.62 12.25 -18.69
CA ALA A 8 -6.52 11.50 -19.93
C ALA A 8 -6.31 10.00 -19.61
N ARG A 9 -6.91 9.15 -20.44
CA ARG A 9 -6.88 7.72 -20.29
C ARG A 9 -6.24 7.04 -21.52
N THR A 10 -5.48 5.97 -21.28
CA THR A 10 -4.93 5.08 -22.31
C THR A 10 -5.37 3.66 -22.00
N VAL A 11 -6.01 2.98 -22.94
CA VAL A 11 -6.36 1.55 -22.81
C VAL A 11 -5.08 0.72 -23.00
N LEU A 12 -4.71 -0.10 -22.02
CA LEU A 12 -3.53 -0.95 -22.10
C LEU A 12 -3.85 -2.40 -22.47
N PHE A 13 -4.95 -2.91 -21.92
CA PHE A 13 -5.40 -4.26 -22.22
C PHE A 13 -6.90 -4.19 -22.52
N GLU A 14 -7.31 -4.74 -23.63
CA GLU A 14 -8.71 -4.76 -24.03
C GLU A 14 -9.15 -6.17 -24.44
N ARG A 15 -10.42 -6.43 -24.35
CA ARG A 15 -10.99 -7.71 -24.76
C ARG A 15 -10.69 -7.97 -26.24
N GLU A 16 -10.14 -9.13 -26.53
CA GLU A 16 -9.78 -9.53 -27.88
C GLU A 16 -10.97 -10.15 -28.64
N ARG A 17 -10.88 -10.12 -29.96
CA ARG A 17 -11.86 -10.81 -30.84
C ARG A 17 -11.84 -12.33 -30.64
N THR A 18 -10.74 -12.87 -30.17
CA THR A 18 -10.56 -14.28 -29.79
C THR A 18 -11.37 -14.68 -28.58
N GLY A 19 -11.91 -13.72 -27.82
CA GLY A 19 -12.62 -13.93 -26.56
C GLY A 19 -11.75 -13.74 -25.31
N LEU A 20 -10.42 -13.62 -25.47
CA LEU A 20 -9.53 -13.33 -24.33
C LEU A 20 -9.90 -12.01 -23.67
N THR A 21 -9.88 -12.00 -22.35
CA THR A 21 -10.13 -10.84 -21.51
C THR A 21 -9.00 -10.60 -20.54
N TYR A 22 -8.92 -9.41 -19.97
CA TYR A 22 -7.87 -9.01 -19.04
C TYR A 22 -8.49 -8.45 -17.77
N ARG A 23 -7.98 -8.91 -16.62
CA ARG A 23 -8.46 -8.46 -15.31
C ARG A 23 -7.31 -8.33 -14.31
N VAL A 24 -7.64 -7.79 -13.13
CA VAL A 24 -6.75 -7.75 -11.96
C VAL A 24 -5.45 -7.01 -12.26
N PRO A 25 -5.53 -5.68 -12.40
CA PRO A 25 -4.36 -4.85 -12.69
C PRO A 25 -3.38 -4.80 -11.51
N ALA A 26 -2.07 -4.75 -11.82
CA ALA A 26 -1.01 -4.42 -10.89
C ALA A 26 0.01 -3.51 -11.57
N LEU A 27 0.53 -2.51 -10.84
CA LEU A 27 1.39 -1.47 -11.39
C LEU A 27 2.61 -1.25 -10.51
N LEU A 28 3.80 -1.30 -11.10
CA LEU A 28 5.05 -1.09 -10.36
C LEU A 28 5.97 -0.11 -11.10
N PRO A 29 6.37 1.01 -10.49
CA PRO A 29 7.46 1.84 -10.98
C PRO A 29 8.81 1.22 -10.62
N VAL A 30 9.76 1.23 -11.56
CA VAL A 30 11.11 0.68 -11.37
C VAL A 30 12.16 1.78 -11.56
N PRO A 31 12.65 2.41 -10.46
CA PRO A 31 13.76 3.36 -10.50
C PRO A 31 15.10 2.65 -10.79
N PRO A 32 16.18 3.36 -11.16
CA PRO A 32 16.26 4.81 -11.35
C PRO A 32 15.71 5.30 -12.68
N GLY A 33 15.31 4.40 -13.57
CA GLY A 33 14.75 4.74 -14.88
C GLY A 33 13.27 5.10 -14.81
N PRO A 34 12.74 5.70 -15.89
CA PRO A 34 11.33 6.03 -15.99
C PRO A 34 10.46 4.81 -16.37
N THR A 35 10.81 3.61 -15.90
CA THR A 35 10.12 2.38 -16.30
C THR A 35 8.91 2.10 -15.40
N LEU A 36 7.78 1.79 -16.03
CA LEU A 36 6.57 1.30 -15.41
C LEU A 36 6.29 -0.11 -15.89
N LEU A 37 5.92 -1.00 -14.97
CA LEU A 37 5.49 -2.37 -15.27
C LEU A 37 3.99 -2.47 -14.98
N ALA A 38 3.18 -2.70 -16.01
CA ALA A 38 1.74 -2.90 -15.90
C ALA A 38 1.43 -4.38 -16.14
N PHE A 39 0.93 -5.05 -15.11
CA PHE A 39 0.55 -6.46 -15.13
C PHE A 39 -0.95 -6.63 -15.17
N ALA A 40 -1.40 -7.75 -15.73
CA ALA A 40 -2.78 -8.19 -15.67
C ALA A 40 -2.87 -9.73 -15.77
N GLU A 41 -4.02 -10.27 -15.41
CA GLU A 41 -4.41 -11.64 -15.73
C GLU A 41 -5.00 -11.68 -17.13
N GLN A 42 -4.49 -12.55 -17.99
CA GLN A 42 -5.14 -12.94 -19.22
C GLN A 42 -6.07 -14.12 -18.93
N ARG A 43 -7.32 -14.03 -19.36
CA ARG A 43 -8.38 -14.99 -19.08
C ARG A 43 -9.08 -15.44 -20.37
N LEU A 44 -9.52 -16.69 -20.38
CA LEU A 44 -10.33 -17.25 -21.47
C LEU A 44 -11.78 -16.70 -21.47
N SER A 45 -12.24 -16.18 -20.34
CA SER A 45 -13.50 -15.45 -20.15
C SER A 45 -13.39 -14.54 -18.92
N PRO A 46 -14.38 -13.67 -18.62
CA PRO A 46 -14.38 -12.84 -17.40
C PRO A 46 -14.46 -13.64 -16.08
N ASP A 47 -14.76 -14.93 -16.09
CA ASP A 47 -14.84 -15.78 -14.92
C ASP A 47 -13.45 -16.03 -14.30
N ASP A 48 -13.36 -16.01 -12.97
CA ASP A 48 -12.10 -16.22 -12.24
C ASP A 48 -11.55 -17.64 -12.44
N SER A 49 -12.41 -18.64 -12.61
CA SER A 49 -11.99 -20.03 -12.91
C SER A 49 -11.37 -20.20 -14.28
N HIS A 50 -11.52 -19.22 -15.16
CA HIS A 50 -10.95 -19.17 -16.51
C HIS A 50 -9.72 -18.26 -16.62
N ALA A 51 -9.11 -17.85 -15.51
CA ALA A 51 -7.78 -17.25 -15.52
C ALA A 51 -6.78 -18.24 -16.14
N HIS A 52 -5.81 -17.71 -16.86
CA HIS A 52 -4.89 -18.56 -17.65
C HIS A 52 -3.43 -18.17 -17.42
N ARG A 53 -3.04 -16.98 -17.81
CA ARG A 53 -1.66 -16.48 -17.78
C ARG A 53 -1.57 -15.10 -17.14
N LEU A 54 -0.37 -14.74 -16.71
CA LEU A 54 -0.05 -13.35 -16.40
C LEU A 54 0.57 -12.69 -17.63
N VAL A 55 0.26 -11.42 -17.83
CA VAL A 55 0.76 -10.60 -18.91
C VAL A 55 1.36 -9.30 -18.38
N LEU A 56 2.27 -8.72 -19.18
CA LEU A 56 3.00 -7.51 -18.86
C LEU A 56 3.00 -6.55 -20.06
N ARG A 57 2.82 -5.25 -19.80
CA ARG A 57 3.29 -4.18 -20.67
C ARG A 57 4.33 -3.33 -19.91
N ARG A 58 5.43 -3.03 -20.61
CA ARG A 58 6.45 -2.11 -20.08
C ARG A 58 6.20 -0.72 -20.67
N GLY A 59 6.18 0.27 -19.80
CA GLY A 59 6.04 1.67 -20.16
C GLY A 59 7.29 2.47 -19.82
N THR A 60 7.57 3.49 -20.62
CA THR A 60 8.64 4.47 -20.36
C THR A 60 8.01 5.84 -20.15
N LEU A 61 8.22 6.43 -18.97
CA LEU A 61 7.74 7.77 -18.65
C LEU A 61 8.65 8.80 -19.34
N ALA A 62 8.09 9.60 -20.23
CA ALA A 62 8.80 10.66 -20.95
C ALA A 62 7.90 11.88 -21.13
N GLY A 63 8.39 13.07 -20.78
CA GLY A 63 7.68 14.32 -21.02
C GLY A 63 6.29 14.42 -20.39
N GLY A 64 6.03 13.72 -19.26
CA GLY A 64 4.72 13.74 -18.59
C GLY A 64 3.69 12.78 -19.20
N SER A 65 4.09 11.91 -20.12
CA SER A 65 3.29 10.81 -20.69
C SER A 65 4.05 9.49 -20.59
N VAL A 66 3.35 8.38 -20.78
CA VAL A 66 3.96 7.03 -20.79
C VAL A 66 3.83 6.43 -22.17
N GLN A 67 4.97 6.02 -22.73
CA GLN A 67 5.02 5.25 -23.97
C GLN A 67 5.02 3.76 -23.62
N TRP A 68 3.99 3.04 -24.02
CA TRP A 68 3.80 1.63 -23.70
C TRP A 68 4.29 0.74 -24.85
N GLY A 69 5.05 -0.29 -24.49
CA GLY A 69 5.48 -1.36 -25.40
C GLY A 69 4.37 -2.38 -25.69
N GLY A 70 4.70 -3.39 -26.49
CA GLY A 70 3.83 -4.51 -26.80
C GLY A 70 3.44 -5.33 -25.56
N LEU A 71 2.35 -6.09 -25.67
CA LEU A 71 1.95 -7.07 -24.67
C LEU A 71 2.94 -8.25 -24.67
N CYS A 72 3.39 -8.64 -23.47
CA CYS A 72 4.24 -9.80 -23.24
C CYS A 72 3.52 -10.79 -22.34
N VAL A 73 3.40 -12.05 -22.77
CA VAL A 73 2.89 -13.14 -21.92
C VAL A 73 4.05 -13.68 -21.09
N LEU A 74 3.86 -13.73 -19.77
CA LEU A 74 4.87 -14.23 -18.82
C LEU A 74 4.87 -15.77 -18.79
N GLY A 75 5.53 -16.38 -19.78
CA GLY A 75 5.56 -17.84 -19.94
C GLY A 75 6.21 -18.59 -18.78
N THR A 76 7.05 -17.92 -17.98
CA THR A 76 7.71 -18.50 -16.80
C THR A 76 6.86 -18.39 -15.51
N ALA A 77 5.82 -17.53 -15.48
CA ALA A 77 4.96 -17.35 -14.32
C ALA A 77 3.83 -18.39 -14.29
N VAL A 78 4.18 -19.66 -14.29
CA VAL A 78 3.25 -20.80 -14.37
C VAL A 78 3.76 -21.97 -13.54
N LEU A 79 2.80 -22.78 -13.00
CA LEU A 79 3.03 -24.15 -12.60
C LEU A 79 2.22 -25.08 -13.51
N GLU A 80 2.71 -26.30 -13.68
CA GLU A 80 2.02 -27.33 -14.45
C GLU A 80 0.62 -27.59 -13.88
N ASP A 81 -0.39 -27.76 -14.73
CA ASP A 81 -1.80 -27.96 -14.40
C ASP A 81 -2.47 -26.84 -13.58
N HIS A 82 -1.81 -25.69 -13.40
CA HIS A 82 -2.33 -24.56 -12.64
C HIS A 82 -2.58 -23.34 -13.53
N ARG A 83 -3.60 -22.56 -13.17
CA ARG A 83 -3.81 -21.20 -13.70
C ARG A 83 -3.14 -20.17 -12.81
N SER A 84 -2.56 -19.11 -13.37
CA SER A 84 -1.89 -18.03 -12.65
C SER A 84 -2.83 -16.84 -12.44
N MET A 85 -2.89 -16.34 -11.21
CA MET A 85 -3.84 -15.29 -10.77
C MET A 85 -3.18 -14.32 -9.81
N ASN A 86 -3.82 -13.14 -9.63
CA ASN A 86 -3.47 -12.14 -8.63
C ASN A 86 -2.02 -11.64 -8.74
N PRO A 87 -1.60 -10.97 -9.82
CA PRO A 87 -0.28 -10.41 -9.90
C PRO A 87 -0.05 -9.39 -8.77
N CYS A 88 1.06 -9.53 -8.06
CA CYS A 88 1.45 -8.64 -6.97
C CYS A 88 2.97 -8.42 -7.01
N PRO A 89 3.47 -7.45 -7.78
CA PRO A 89 4.90 -7.16 -7.86
C PRO A 89 5.38 -6.38 -6.64
N VAL A 90 6.64 -6.62 -6.25
CA VAL A 90 7.39 -5.83 -5.27
C VAL A 90 8.82 -5.61 -5.77
N LEU A 91 9.34 -4.41 -5.55
CA LEU A 91 10.71 -4.04 -5.91
C LEU A 91 11.62 -4.13 -4.69
N GLU A 92 12.72 -4.84 -4.82
CA GLU A 92 13.87 -4.75 -3.92
C GLU A 92 14.83 -3.67 -4.48
N ALA A 93 14.82 -2.49 -3.83
CA ALA A 93 15.43 -1.28 -4.36
C ALA A 93 16.97 -1.31 -4.36
N ARG A 94 17.61 -2.12 -3.49
CA ARG A 94 19.07 -2.19 -3.38
C ARG A 94 19.71 -2.92 -4.55
N THR A 95 19.08 -3.99 -5.03
CA THR A 95 19.55 -4.79 -6.16
C THR A 95 18.82 -4.49 -7.46
N GLY A 96 17.71 -3.74 -7.41
CA GLY A 96 16.82 -3.51 -8.53
C GLY A 96 16.01 -4.75 -8.93
N THR A 97 15.95 -5.78 -8.08
CA THR A 97 15.21 -7.01 -8.36
C THR A 97 13.72 -6.79 -8.20
N VAL A 98 12.96 -7.07 -9.24
CA VAL A 98 11.50 -7.13 -9.19
C VAL A 98 11.08 -8.57 -8.92
N PHE A 99 10.34 -8.78 -7.85
CA PHE A 99 9.64 -10.03 -7.55
C PHE A 99 8.19 -9.88 -7.97
N LEU A 100 7.67 -10.79 -8.78
CA LEU A 100 6.25 -10.86 -9.11
C LEU A 100 5.64 -12.07 -8.40
N PHE A 101 4.88 -11.80 -7.35
CA PHE A 101 4.08 -12.79 -6.65
C PHE A 101 2.76 -13.03 -7.37
N PHE A 102 2.28 -14.26 -7.29
CA PHE A 102 0.98 -14.67 -7.79
C PHE A 102 0.53 -15.95 -7.09
N ILE A 103 -0.74 -16.28 -7.22
CA ILE A 103 -1.22 -17.62 -6.85
C ILE A 103 -1.34 -18.47 -8.10
N ALA A 104 -0.91 -19.72 -7.98
CA ALA A 104 -1.17 -20.78 -8.96
C ALA A 104 -2.27 -21.70 -8.39
N VAL A 105 -3.42 -21.78 -9.08
CA VAL A 105 -4.57 -22.55 -8.60
C VAL A 105 -4.80 -23.77 -9.47
N LEU A 106 -4.88 -24.95 -8.85
CA LEU A 106 -5.00 -26.23 -9.55
C LEU A 106 -6.28 -26.30 -10.41
N GLY A 107 -6.09 -26.54 -11.70
CA GLY A 107 -7.14 -26.67 -12.69
C GLY A 107 -8.09 -25.48 -12.71
N HIS A 108 -9.39 -25.74 -12.77
CA HIS A 108 -10.45 -24.74 -12.76
C HIS A 108 -11.18 -24.62 -11.41
N THR A 109 -10.55 -25.06 -10.30
CA THR A 109 -11.18 -25.03 -8.97
C THR A 109 -11.57 -23.61 -8.58
N PRO A 110 -12.87 -23.27 -8.42
CA PRO A 110 -13.29 -21.93 -8.03
C PRO A 110 -12.92 -21.62 -6.57
N GLU A 111 -12.65 -20.36 -6.26
CA GLU A 111 -12.40 -19.91 -4.89
C GLU A 111 -13.55 -20.25 -3.96
N ALA A 112 -14.80 -20.08 -4.41
CA ALA A 112 -16.00 -20.39 -3.63
C ALA A 112 -16.08 -21.88 -3.20
N VAL A 113 -15.57 -22.80 -4.03
CA VAL A 113 -15.50 -24.23 -3.69
C VAL A 113 -14.46 -24.48 -2.61
N GLN A 114 -13.30 -23.85 -2.71
CA GLN A 114 -12.25 -23.94 -1.69
C GLN A 114 -12.77 -23.41 -0.34
N ILE A 115 -13.41 -22.25 -0.33
CA ILE A 115 -14.01 -21.61 0.84
C ILE A 115 -15.05 -22.54 1.49
N ALA A 116 -15.97 -23.09 0.69
CA ALA A 116 -17.07 -23.91 1.19
C ALA A 116 -16.59 -25.29 1.71
N THR A 117 -15.57 -25.86 1.09
CA THR A 117 -15.07 -27.21 1.43
C THR A 117 -13.89 -27.20 2.40
N GLY A 118 -13.25 -26.04 2.59
CA GLY A 118 -12.02 -25.92 3.38
C GLY A 118 -10.85 -26.69 2.77
N ARG A 119 -10.84 -26.85 1.44
CA ARG A 119 -9.78 -27.55 0.70
C ARG A 119 -9.05 -26.56 -0.18
N ASN A 120 -7.87 -26.17 0.27
CA ASN A 120 -7.00 -25.26 -0.48
C ASN A 120 -6.51 -25.91 -1.79
N ALA A 121 -6.58 -25.15 -2.89
CA ALA A 121 -6.03 -25.52 -4.20
C ALA A 121 -5.04 -24.46 -4.71
N ALA A 122 -4.73 -23.46 -3.89
CA ALA A 122 -3.83 -22.38 -4.24
C ALA A 122 -2.39 -22.67 -3.79
N ARG A 123 -1.42 -22.24 -4.61
CA ARG A 123 0.01 -22.27 -4.32
C ARG A 123 0.55 -20.84 -4.36
N LEU A 124 1.40 -20.46 -3.42
CA LEU A 124 2.11 -19.20 -3.44
C LEU A 124 3.30 -19.30 -4.40
N CYS A 125 3.30 -18.54 -5.46
CA CYS A 125 4.36 -18.57 -6.47
C CYS A 125 5.01 -17.20 -6.65
N CYS A 126 6.27 -17.23 -7.08
CA CYS A 126 7.04 -16.03 -7.39
C CYS A 126 7.96 -16.26 -8.59
N VAL A 127 8.03 -15.28 -9.50
CA VAL A 127 9.10 -15.14 -10.50
C VAL A 127 9.86 -13.84 -10.22
N SER A 128 11.12 -13.75 -10.66
CA SER A 128 11.93 -12.54 -10.47
C SER A 128 12.57 -12.06 -11.76
N SER A 129 12.76 -10.73 -11.82
CA SER A 129 13.47 -10.04 -12.91
C SER A 129 14.53 -9.11 -12.34
N ARG A 130 15.70 -9.03 -12.97
CA ARG A 130 16.81 -8.13 -12.58
C ARG A 130 17.09 -7.05 -13.64
N ASP A 131 16.28 -6.97 -14.64
CA ASP A 131 16.43 -6.10 -15.82
C ASP A 131 15.16 -5.27 -16.09
N ALA A 132 14.47 -4.88 -15.03
CA ALA A 132 13.23 -4.10 -15.07
C ALA A 132 12.16 -4.75 -15.95
N GLY A 133 11.98 -6.07 -15.82
CA GLY A 133 10.90 -6.83 -16.46
C GLY A 133 11.15 -7.19 -17.92
N LEU A 134 12.39 -7.13 -18.43
CA LEU A 134 12.72 -7.62 -19.77
C LEU A 134 12.75 -9.14 -19.82
N THR A 135 13.40 -9.76 -18.81
CA THR A 135 13.46 -11.22 -18.67
C THR A 135 13.01 -11.65 -17.28
N TRP A 136 12.48 -12.86 -17.18
CA TRP A 136 11.93 -13.43 -15.95
C TRP A 136 12.45 -14.84 -15.71
N GLY A 137 12.88 -15.10 -14.47
CA GLY A 137 13.27 -16.44 -14.03
C GLY A 137 12.08 -17.41 -13.97
N GLY A 138 12.36 -18.69 -13.74
CA GLY A 138 11.34 -19.71 -13.54
C GLY A 138 10.52 -19.49 -12.25
N ALA A 139 9.29 -19.98 -12.21
CA ALA A 139 8.44 -19.91 -11.04
C ALA A 139 9.01 -20.73 -9.88
N ARG A 140 9.05 -20.12 -8.70
CA ARG A 140 9.30 -20.78 -7.41
C ARG A 140 7.97 -20.96 -6.69
N ASP A 141 7.65 -22.18 -6.28
CA ASP A 141 6.57 -22.45 -5.34
C ASP A 141 7.10 -22.21 -3.91
N LEU A 142 6.55 -21.23 -3.24
CA LEU A 142 6.94 -20.79 -1.89
C LEU A 142 5.95 -21.25 -0.82
N THR A 143 4.94 -22.05 -1.16
CA THR A 143 3.85 -22.41 -0.25
C THR A 143 4.35 -23.09 1.02
N ALA A 144 5.21 -24.11 0.87
CA ALA A 144 5.75 -24.81 2.02
C ALA A 144 6.71 -23.94 2.87
N GLU A 145 7.49 -23.07 2.20
CA GLU A 145 8.43 -22.17 2.86
C GLU A 145 7.72 -21.06 3.63
N ALA A 146 6.80 -20.33 2.96
CA ALA A 146 6.21 -19.13 3.51
C ALA A 146 4.98 -19.38 4.40
N ILE A 147 4.24 -20.47 4.17
CA ILE A 147 2.99 -20.78 4.87
C ILE A 147 3.17 -21.94 5.84
N GLY A 148 3.89 -22.98 5.44
CA GLY A 148 4.15 -24.16 6.27
C GLY A 148 2.87 -24.84 6.79
N SER A 149 2.82 -25.13 8.09
CA SER A 149 1.68 -25.81 8.72
C SER A 149 0.39 -25.01 8.75
N ALA A 150 0.45 -23.67 8.63
CA ALA A 150 -0.75 -22.81 8.61
C ALA A 150 -1.67 -23.12 7.41
N GLU A 151 -1.12 -23.69 6.32
CA GLU A 151 -1.92 -24.12 5.15
C GLU A 151 -3.09 -25.03 5.52
N GLN A 152 -2.95 -25.88 6.54
CA GLN A 152 -3.99 -26.80 7.00
C GLN A 152 -5.22 -26.11 7.60
N GLU A 153 -5.04 -24.88 8.09
CA GLU A 153 -6.10 -24.07 8.67
C GLU A 153 -6.76 -23.13 7.63
N TRP A 154 -6.23 -23.07 6.41
CA TRP A 154 -6.70 -22.15 5.38
C TRP A 154 -7.49 -22.86 4.30
N ALA A 155 -8.70 -22.41 4.05
CA ALA A 155 -9.54 -22.92 2.97
C ALA A 155 -9.01 -22.48 1.59
N THR A 156 -8.47 -21.28 1.52
CA THR A 156 -7.78 -20.70 0.37
C THR A 156 -7.04 -19.44 0.81
N PHE A 157 -6.15 -18.95 -0.02
CA PHE A 157 -5.45 -17.66 0.16
C PHE A 157 -5.10 -17.04 -1.18
N ALA A 158 -4.80 -15.74 -1.18
CA ALA A 158 -4.21 -15.07 -2.34
C ALA A 158 -3.37 -13.86 -1.92
N VAL A 159 -2.53 -13.38 -2.83
CA VAL A 159 -1.77 -12.15 -2.68
C VAL A 159 -2.56 -10.96 -3.22
N GLY A 160 -2.34 -9.77 -2.68
CA GLY A 160 -2.84 -8.49 -3.11
C GLY A 160 -4.35 -8.46 -3.37
N PRO A 161 -4.73 -8.34 -4.66
CA PRO A 161 -3.86 -7.99 -5.79
C PRO A 161 -3.45 -6.52 -5.79
N GLY A 162 -2.50 -6.17 -6.64
CA GLY A 162 -1.89 -4.85 -6.72
C GLY A 162 -0.38 -4.95 -6.47
N HIS A 163 0.22 -4.09 -5.62
CA HIS A 163 1.66 -4.06 -5.40
C HIS A 163 2.06 -4.33 -3.95
N GLY A 164 3.29 -4.81 -3.75
CA GLY A 164 3.95 -4.88 -2.46
C GLY A 164 4.77 -3.62 -2.15
N VAL A 165 5.29 -3.53 -0.94
CA VAL A 165 6.10 -2.39 -0.49
C VAL A 165 7.42 -2.86 0.10
N GLN A 166 8.46 -2.02 -0.03
CA GLN A 166 9.70 -2.17 0.73
C GLN A 166 9.76 -1.09 1.81
N LEU A 167 10.05 -1.49 3.04
CA LEU A 167 10.23 -0.59 4.16
C LEU A 167 11.67 -0.04 4.21
N ARG A 168 11.91 1.00 4.97
CA ARG A 168 13.26 1.57 5.16
C ARG A 168 14.23 0.61 5.84
N SER A 169 13.75 -0.30 6.64
CA SER A 169 14.54 -1.41 7.20
C SER A 169 15.13 -2.32 6.13
N GLY A 170 14.57 -2.32 4.93
CA GLY A 170 14.87 -3.22 3.83
C GLY A 170 13.88 -4.37 3.71
N ARG A 171 13.00 -4.59 4.72
CA ARG A 171 11.95 -5.61 4.66
C ARG A 171 11.05 -5.41 3.46
N LEU A 172 10.86 -6.48 2.70
CA LEU A 172 9.89 -6.57 1.61
C LEU A 172 8.59 -7.10 2.17
N LEU A 173 7.46 -6.51 1.76
CA LEU A 173 6.13 -6.89 2.19
C LEU A 173 5.22 -7.08 0.98
N VAL A 174 4.50 -8.19 0.96
CA VAL A 174 3.49 -8.52 -0.05
C VAL A 174 2.14 -8.64 0.66
N PRO A 175 1.14 -7.79 0.33
CA PRO A 175 -0.19 -7.91 0.91
C PRO A 175 -0.82 -9.23 0.51
N ALA A 176 -1.62 -9.81 1.41
CA ALA A 176 -2.28 -11.08 1.19
C ALA A 176 -3.55 -11.22 2.03
N TYR A 177 -4.37 -12.18 1.69
CA TYR A 177 -5.52 -12.58 2.50
C TYR A 177 -5.69 -14.09 2.49
N THR A 178 -6.35 -14.61 3.53
CA THR A 178 -6.73 -16.01 3.62
C THR A 178 -8.17 -16.15 4.10
N TYR A 179 -8.81 -17.25 3.73
CA TYR A 179 -10.05 -17.70 4.37
C TYR A 179 -9.69 -18.78 5.37
N ARG A 180 -9.60 -18.37 6.64
CA ARG A 180 -9.33 -19.29 7.74
C ARG A 180 -10.54 -20.18 7.98
N VAL A 181 -10.32 -21.48 8.23
CA VAL A 181 -11.35 -22.44 8.61
C VAL A 181 -11.66 -22.30 10.10
N ASP A 182 -12.81 -21.67 10.43
CA ASP A 182 -13.26 -21.47 11.81
C ASP A 182 -13.88 -22.75 12.38
N ARG A 183 -14.63 -23.49 11.55
CA ARG A 183 -15.34 -24.70 11.94
C ARG A 183 -15.59 -25.61 10.74
N ARG A 184 -15.47 -26.93 10.97
CA ARG A 184 -15.86 -27.98 10.01
C ARG A 184 -17.20 -28.58 10.42
N GLU A 185 -18.14 -28.65 9.47
CA GLU A 185 -19.51 -29.17 9.66
C GLU A 185 -19.78 -30.31 8.69
N CYS A 186 -20.89 -31.06 8.88
CA CYS A 186 -21.32 -32.15 8.02
C CYS A 186 -20.20 -33.19 7.77
N PHE A 187 -19.60 -33.71 8.86
CA PHE A 187 -18.46 -34.66 8.80
C PHE A 187 -17.27 -34.12 7.99
N GLY A 188 -17.01 -32.81 8.06
CA GLY A 188 -15.89 -32.14 7.36
C GLY A 188 -16.15 -31.82 5.88
N ARG A 189 -17.39 -31.99 5.40
CA ARG A 189 -17.75 -31.67 4.00
C ARG A 189 -18.01 -30.17 3.74
N ILE A 190 -18.44 -29.44 4.77
CA ILE A 190 -18.74 -28.01 4.72
C ILE A 190 -17.91 -27.31 5.79
N CYS A 191 -17.36 -26.14 5.44
CA CYS A 191 -16.61 -25.32 6.37
C CYS A 191 -17.28 -23.95 6.55
N ARG A 192 -17.26 -23.46 7.78
CA ARG A 192 -17.40 -22.03 8.06
C ARG A 192 -16.01 -21.42 8.04
N THR A 193 -15.89 -20.32 7.32
CA THR A 193 -14.62 -19.63 7.13
C THR A 193 -14.78 -18.16 7.38
N SER A 194 -13.70 -17.50 7.76
CA SER A 194 -13.60 -16.04 7.87
C SER A 194 -12.40 -15.54 7.09
N PRO A 195 -12.57 -14.45 6.31
CA PRO A 195 -11.48 -13.81 5.60
C PRO A 195 -10.66 -12.93 6.54
N HIS A 196 -9.32 -13.03 6.44
CA HIS A 196 -8.36 -12.20 7.16
C HIS A 196 -7.25 -11.73 6.24
N ALA A 197 -7.04 -10.41 6.20
CA ALA A 197 -5.87 -9.81 5.57
C ALA A 197 -4.62 -10.10 6.41
N PHE A 198 -3.47 -10.20 5.74
CA PHE A 198 -2.16 -10.37 6.35
C PHE A 198 -1.07 -9.98 5.35
N VAL A 199 0.19 -10.29 5.64
CA VAL A 199 1.32 -10.02 4.76
C VAL A 199 2.22 -11.22 4.65
N PHE A 200 2.87 -11.40 3.49
CA PHE A 200 4.12 -12.15 3.40
C PHE A 200 5.30 -11.16 3.48
N TYR A 201 6.41 -11.58 4.06
CA TYR A 201 7.58 -10.71 4.18
C TYR A 201 8.89 -11.44 3.98
N SER A 202 9.94 -10.67 3.63
CA SER A 202 11.33 -11.12 3.54
C SER A 202 12.26 -10.08 4.16
N ASP A 203 13.20 -10.54 4.98
CA ASP A 203 14.25 -9.72 5.61
C ASP A 203 15.62 -9.88 4.96
N ASP A 204 15.76 -10.74 3.96
CA ASP A 204 17.00 -11.16 3.34
C ASP A 204 17.04 -10.92 1.82
N LEU A 205 16.40 -9.83 1.37
CA LEU A 205 16.35 -9.39 -0.04
C LEU A 205 15.60 -10.37 -0.95
N GLY A 206 14.57 -11.05 -0.43
CA GLY A 206 13.73 -11.98 -1.17
C GLY A 206 14.32 -13.39 -1.34
N ARG A 207 15.30 -13.78 -0.53
CA ARG A 207 15.85 -15.13 -0.55
C ARG A 207 14.92 -16.11 0.14
N SER A 208 14.42 -15.74 1.33
CA SER A 208 13.40 -16.48 2.07
C SER A 208 12.17 -15.63 2.36
N TRP A 209 11.01 -16.30 2.52
CA TRP A 209 9.73 -15.66 2.71
C TRP A 209 8.95 -16.30 3.85
N HIS A 210 8.24 -15.47 4.61
CA HIS A 210 7.47 -15.86 5.78
C HIS A 210 6.10 -15.17 5.75
N HIS A 211 5.11 -15.72 6.44
CA HIS A 211 3.86 -15.00 6.68
C HIS A 211 3.92 -14.23 8.00
N GLY A 212 3.33 -13.03 8.01
CA GLY A 212 3.12 -12.22 9.19
C GLY A 212 1.81 -12.52 9.89
N GLY A 213 1.44 -11.67 10.83
CA GLY A 213 0.21 -11.78 11.59
C GLY A 213 -1.03 -11.50 10.74
N LEU A 214 -2.13 -12.18 11.06
CA LEU A 214 -3.44 -11.87 10.49
C LEU A 214 -4.01 -10.60 11.13
N VAL A 215 -4.75 -9.80 10.36
CA VAL A 215 -5.55 -8.71 10.92
C VAL A 215 -6.63 -9.31 11.81
N PRO A 216 -6.61 -9.03 13.14
CA PRO A 216 -7.56 -9.63 14.07
C PRO A 216 -8.94 -8.96 13.97
N ASN A 217 -9.92 -9.50 14.69
CA ASN A 217 -11.26 -8.99 15.01
C ASN A 217 -12.24 -8.75 13.86
N LEU A 218 -11.84 -8.15 12.72
CA LEU A 218 -12.75 -7.82 11.62
C LEU A 218 -12.48 -8.69 10.40
N ARG A 219 -13.56 -9.09 9.72
CA ARG A 219 -13.48 -9.80 8.44
C ARG A 219 -12.86 -8.88 7.39
N SER A 220 -11.72 -9.28 6.86
CA SER A 220 -10.90 -8.50 5.93
C SER A 220 -10.31 -9.41 4.85
N GLY A 221 -10.45 -9.04 3.59
CA GLY A 221 -9.98 -9.81 2.44
C GLY A 221 -8.84 -9.10 1.71
N GLU A 222 -8.95 -9.01 0.39
CA GLU A 222 -7.99 -8.34 -0.49
C GLU A 222 -7.53 -7.00 0.09
N CYS A 223 -6.22 -6.82 0.22
CA CYS A 223 -5.67 -5.65 0.89
C CYS A 223 -4.49 -5.04 0.15
N GLN A 224 -4.18 -3.82 0.51
CA GLN A 224 -3.01 -3.06 0.06
C GLN A 224 -2.31 -2.42 1.24
N LEU A 225 -1.01 -2.15 1.11
CA LEU A 225 -0.13 -1.66 2.16
C LEU A 225 0.44 -0.29 1.83
N ALA A 226 0.73 0.49 2.86
CA ALA A 226 1.54 1.70 2.74
C ALA A 226 2.42 1.88 3.98
N ALA A 227 3.66 2.32 3.80
CA ALA A 227 4.53 2.72 4.89
C ALA A 227 4.19 4.16 5.31
N LEU A 228 3.85 4.37 6.58
CA LEU A 228 3.64 5.70 7.17
C LEU A 228 4.92 6.11 7.89
N GLU A 229 5.49 7.23 7.47
CA GLU A 229 6.73 7.77 8.01
C GLU A 229 6.52 9.19 8.55
N GLY A 230 7.48 9.68 9.35
CA GLY A 230 7.45 11.05 9.88
C GLY A 230 6.38 11.32 10.92
N GLY A 231 5.71 10.31 11.45
CA GLY A 231 4.79 10.44 12.58
C GLY A 231 5.52 10.45 13.93
N PRO A 232 4.88 10.99 14.98
CA PRO A 232 5.48 11.12 16.33
C PRO A 232 5.78 9.76 17.01
N GLY A 233 5.18 8.67 16.55
CA GLY A 233 5.36 7.31 17.10
C GLY A 233 6.32 6.42 16.30
N GLY A 234 7.05 6.97 15.34
CA GLY A 234 7.92 6.18 14.45
C GLY A 234 7.18 5.66 13.20
N PRO A 235 7.86 4.82 12.38
CA PRO A 235 7.27 4.26 11.17
C PRO A 235 6.16 3.25 11.54
N VAL A 236 5.06 3.27 10.78
CA VAL A 236 3.91 2.38 10.96
C VAL A 236 3.54 1.79 9.60
N LEU A 237 3.29 0.49 9.54
CA LEU A 237 2.70 -0.15 8.37
C LEU A 237 1.18 0.00 8.43
N TYR A 238 0.62 0.59 7.38
CA TYR A 238 -0.82 0.74 7.17
C TYR A 238 -1.32 -0.34 6.21
N CYS A 239 -2.37 -1.05 6.59
CA CYS A 239 -3.09 -2.00 5.76
C CYS A 239 -4.51 -1.50 5.51
N ASN A 240 -4.96 -1.51 4.26
CA ASN A 240 -6.34 -1.20 3.85
C ASN A 240 -6.95 -2.41 3.16
N ALA A 241 -7.97 -3.00 3.76
CA ALA A 241 -8.54 -4.26 3.32
C ALA A 241 -10.02 -4.16 2.93
N ARG A 242 -10.40 -4.91 1.88
CA ARG A 242 -11.79 -5.17 1.49
C ARG A 242 -12.53 -5.88 2.62
N SER A 243 -13.80 -5.51 2.82
CA SER A 243 -14.59 -6.05 3.92
C SER A 243 -16.07 -6.24 3.51
N PRO A 244 -16.74 -7.28 4.02
CA PRO A 244 -18.19 -7.44 3.86
C PRO A 244 -19.00 -6.55 4.82
N LEU A 245 -18.36 -5.70 5.64
CA LEU A 245 -18.98 -4.92 6.70
C LEU A 245 -19.47 -3.53 6.25
N GLY A 246 -19.55 -3.28 4.93
CA GLY A 246 -20.10 -2.05 4.35
C GLY A 246 -19.08 -0.91 4.18
N SER A 247 -17.90 -1.00 4.79
CA SER A 247 -16.79 -0.08 4.57
C SER A 247 -15.46 -0.83 4.65
N ARG A 248 -14.38 -0.21 4.16
CA ARG A 248 -13.04 -0.76 4.25
C ARG A 248 -12.63 -0.95 5.71
N VAL A 249 -11.73 -1.90 5.94
CA VAL A 249 -11.02 -2.09 7.21
C VAL A 249 -9.62 -1.53 7.06
N GLN A 250 -9.19 -0.69 8.00
CA GLN A 250 -7.78 -0.36 8.18
C GLN A 250 -7.22 -1.12 9.38
N ALA A 251 -5.97 -1.52 9.28
CA ALA A 251 -5.20 -2.08 10.38
C ALA A 251 -3.78 -1.51 10.37
N LEU A 252 -3.19 -1.39 11.55
CA LEU A 252 -1.87 -0.81 11.73
C LEU A 252 -0.92 -1.85 12.33
N SER A 253 0.34 -1.82 11.92
CA SER A 253 1.40 -2.63 12.50
C SER A 253 2.58 -1.73 12.88
N ALA A 254 3.05 -1.85 14.11
CA ALA A 254 4.22 -1.15 14.62
C ALA A 254 5.50 -2.01 14.55
N ASP A 255 5.38 -3.26 14.16
CA ASP A 255 6.43 -4.27 14.06
C ASP A 255 6.63 -4.77 12.63
N GLU A 256 6.39 -3.86 11.65
CA GLU A 256 6.66 -4.12 10.24
C GLU A 256 5.93 -5.35 9.67
N GLY A 257 4.67 -5.58 10.12
CA GLY A 257 3.81 -6.64 9.62
C GLY A 257 3.95 -7.98 10.34
N ALA A 258 4.78 -8.08 11.38
CA ALA A 258 4.85 -9.27 12.21
C ALA A 258 3.55 -9.52 12.97
N SER A 259 2.89 -8.43 13.42
CA SER A 259 1.53 -8.44 13.96
C SER A 259 0.75 -7.19 13.54
N PHE A 260 -0.59 -7.26 13.63
CA PHE A 260 -1.47 -6.12 13.40
C PHE A 260 -2.29 -5.80 14.65
N LEU A 261 -2.44 -4.51 14.92
CA LEU A 261 -3.42 -4.02 15.87
C LEU A 261 -4.84 -4.34 15.40
N PRO A 262 -5.84 -4.37 16.30
CA PRO A 262 -7.23 -4.58 15.91
C PRO A 262 -7.67 -3.66 14.78
N GLY A 263 -8.23 -4.26 13.72
CA GLY A 263 -8.75 -3.54 12.57
C GLY A 263 -9.88 -2.58 12.96
N GLN A 264 -9.98 -1.49 12.22
CA GLN A 264 -11.00 -0.46 12.37
C GLN A 264 -11.75 -0.26 11.07
N LEU A 265 -13.05 -0.04 11.13
CA LEU A 265 -13.84 0.37 9.97
C LEU A 265 -13.48 1.80 9.56
N VAL A 266 -13.45 2.05 8.27
CA VAL A 266 -13.19 3.37 7.67
C VAL A 266 -14.46 3.87 7.00
N PRO A 267 -15.39 4.53 7.73
CA PRO A 267 -16.72 4.89 7.22
C PRO A 267 -16.71 5.72 5.93
N PRO A 268 -15.77 6.67 5.70
CA PRO A 268 -15.68 7.38 4.44
C PRO A 268 -15.35 6.49 3.23
N LEU A 269 -14.68 5.36 3.45
CA LEU A 269 -14.33 4.40 2.40
C LEU A 269 -15.40 3.30 2.32
N ALA A 270 -16.61 3.68 1.86
CA ALA A 270 -17.72 2.74 1.71
C ALA A 270 -17.41 1.69 0.63
N GLU A 271 -17.75 0.44 0.93
CA GLU A 271 -17.67 -0.67 -0.03
C GLU A 271 -18.84 -0.62 -1.02
N THR A 272 -18.62 -1.19 -2.20
CA THR A 272 -19.71 -1.51 -3.14
C THR A 272 -20.51 -2.71 -2.61
N ALA A 273 -21.70 -2.99 -3.17
CA ALA A 273 -22.61 -4.03 -2.68
C ALA A 273 -21.98 -5.43 -2.51
N ARG A 274 -20.98 -5.77 -3.31
CA ARG A 274 -20.22 -7.05 -3.24
C ARG A 274 -18.76 -6.84 -2.88
N GLY A 275 -18.40 -5.63 -2.43
CA GLY A 275 -17.02 -5.21 -2.21
C GLY A 275 -16.23 -5.12 -3.52
N CYS A 276 -15.07 -4.47 -3.44
CA CYS A 276 -14.10 -4.40 -4.52
C CYS A 276 -12.69 -4.31 -3.93
N GLN A 277 -11.70 -4.82 -4.64
CA GLN A 277 -10.32 -4.48 -4.34
C GLN A 277 -10.15 -2.95 -4.53
N GLY A 278 -9.31 -2.34 -3.73
CA GLY A 278 -8.92 -0.94 -3.85
C GLY A 278 -7.43 -0.79 -3.56
N SER A 279 -6.80 0.20 -4.14
CA SER A 279 -5.37 0.43 -3.99
C SER A 279 -5.08 1.64 -3.11
N VAL A 280 -3.99 1.57 -2.35
CA VAL A 280 -3.48 2.66 -1.53
C VAL A 280 -1.99 2.86 -1.75
N VAL A 281 -1.57 4.13 -1.88
CA VAL A 281 -0.14 4.47 -1.92
C VAL A 281 0.16 5.59 -0.93
N GLY A 282 1.32 5.47 -0.26
CA GLY A 282 1.87 6.49 0.60
C GLY A 282 2.84 7.40 -0.16
N PHE A 283 2.84 8.69 0.16
CA PHE A 283 3.80 9.65 -0.38
C PHE A 283 4.10 10.76 0.63
N PRO A 284 5.28 11.40 0.59
CA PRO A 284 5.64 12.47 1.52
C PRO A 284 4.71 13.68 1.36
N ALA A 285 4.19 14.21 2.45
CA ALA A 285 3.44 15.46 2.44
C ALA A 285 4.25 16.57 1.72
N PRO A 286 3.60 17.43 0.93
CA PRO A 286 4.29 18.56 0.32
C PRO A 286 4.91 19.47 1.39
N PRO A 287 6.03 20.15 1.10
CA PRO A 287 6.62 21.08 2.06
C PRO A 287 5.59 22.15 2.41
N SER A 288 5.39 22.41 3.71
CA SER A 288 4.51 23.48 4.16
C SER A 288 5.07 24.81 3.64
N ARG A 289 4.31 25.50 2.80
CA ARG A 289 4.59 26.90 2.51
C ARG A 289 4.35 27.67 3.81
N ARG A 290 5.39 27.86 4.64
CA ARG A 290 5.33 28.89 5.67
C ARG A 290 5.10 30.22 4.95
N PRO A 291 4.07 31.00 5.31
CA PRO A 291 4.03 32.39 4.88
C PRO A 291 5.30 33.04 5.42
N LEU A 292 6.08 33.65 4.56
CA LEU A 292 7.08 34.66 4.95
C LEU A 292 6.30 35.90 5.45
N VAL A 293 5.71 35.77 6.64
CA VAL A 293 5.23 36.94 7.37
C VAL A 293 6.32 37.27 8.36
N GLY A 294 7.04 38.34 8.07
CA GLY A 294 7.93 39.00 9.02
C GLY A 294 7.13 39.38 10.26
N ALA A 295 7.18 38.58 11.29
CA ALA A 295 6.75 38.99 12.62
C ALA A 295 7.92 39.74 13.24
N GLN A 296 7.84 41.08 13.23
CA GLN A 296 8.61 41.90 14.16
C GLN A 296 8.19 41.51 15.60
N PRO A 297 9.15 41.38 16.52
CA PRO A 297 8.79 41.08 17.91
C PRO A 297 8.10 42.34 18.52
N VAL A 298 6.80 42.19 18.77
CA VAL A 298 6.08 43.17 19.59
C VAL A 298 6.59 43.04 21.02
N GLY A 299 7.18 44.12 21.55
CA GLY A 299 7.80 44.18 22.86
C GLY A 299 6.87 43.70 23.98
N ALA A 300 7.37 42.77 24.76
CA ALA A 300 6.76 42.33 26.00
C ALA A 300 6.82 43.47 27.01
N ARG A 301 5.67 44.05 27.36
CA ARG A 301 5.54 44.89 28.54
C ARG A 301 5.59 44.03 29.79
N SER A 302 6.65 44.21 30.56
CA SER A 302 6.83 43.66 31.92
C SER A 302 5.86 44.32 32.86
N HIS A 303 5.02 43.53 33.53
CA HIS A 303 4.35 43.88 34.78
C HIS A 303 5.06 43.19 35.95
N PRO A 304 5.40 43.96 37.02
CA PRO A 304 6.08 43.37 38.19
C PRO A 304 5.04 42.83 39.18
N TYR A 305 5.19 41.57 39.62
CA TYR A 305 4.57 41.07 40.83
C TYR A 305 5.64 40.77 41.88
N PRO A 306 5.40 41.10 43.19
CA PRO A 306 6.38 41.00 44.28
C PRO A 306 6.54 39.58 44.80
N PRO A 307 7.68 39.25 45.45
CA PRO A 307 7.96 37.91 45.94
C PRO A 307 7.25 37.64 47.27
N ARG A 308 6.68 36.42 47.38
CA ARG A 308 6.24 35.85 48.67
C ARG A 308 7.31 34.94 49.25
N SER A 309 7.68 35.29 50.48
CA SER A 309 8.62 34.66 51.39
C SER A 309 8.08 33.40 52.07
N GLY A 310 8.95 32.40 52.28
CA GLY A 310 9.00 31.49 53.41
C GLY A 310 8.90 29.98 53.12
N PRO A 311 9.38 29.13 54.03
CA PRO A 311 10.52 29.22 54.91
C PRO A 311 11.60 28.10 54.67
N ARG A 312 12.72 28.39 55.23
CA ARG A 312 13.98 27.61 55.32
C ARG A 312 13.80 26.39 56.27
N VAL A 313 14.25 25.20 55.84
CA VAL A 313 14.61 24.11 56.77
C VAL A 313 16.07 23.72 56.52
N GLN A 314 16.80 23.72 57.64
CA GLN A 314 18.25 23.39 57.76
C GLN A 314 18.45 21.88 57.96
N GLY A 315 19.68 21.47 57.67
CA GLY A 315 20.37 20.30 58.22
C GLY A 315 20.71 19.25 57.15
N SER A 316 21.85 18.66 57.10
CA SER A 316 23.13 18.69 57.84
C SER A 316 24.22 18.07 56.99
N ARG A 317 25.44 18.43 57.33
CA ARG A 317 26.77 18.00 56.80
C ARG A 317 27.05 16.49 56.93
N GLU A 318 27.93 15.99 56.07
CA GLU A 318 29.23 15.26 56.37
C GLU A 318 29.94 15.08 55.01
N GLU A 319 31.04 15.50 54.88
CA GLU A 319 32.50 15.50 54.97
C GLU A 319 33.18 14.21 54.49
N GLY A 320 34.26 14.42 53.70
CA GLY A 320 35.43 13.53 53.54
C GLY A 320 35.84 13.36 52.07
N ALA A 321 36.75 14.16 51.54
CA ALA A 321 38.23 14.11 51.47
C ALA A 321 38.69 13.08 50.42
N GLU A 322 39.64 13.24 49.52
CA GLU A 322 40.81 14.10 49.29
C GLU A 322 41.34 13.85 47.87
N ASP A 323 41.88 14.88 47.25
CA ASP A 323 42.79 14.89 46.09
C ASP A 323 44.14 14.18 46.41
N PRO A 324 45.17 14.06 45.52
CA PRO A 324 45.55 15.00 44.47
C PRO A 324 46.39 14.49 43.26
N CYS A 325 46.69 15.41 42.35
CA CYS A 325 47.98 15.58 41.57
C CYS A 325 48.15 14.71 40.29
N GLY A 326 48.52 15.21 39.18
CA GLY A 326 49.41 16.24 38.73
C GLY A 326 49.57 16.28 37.21
N SER A 327 49.75 17.44 36.78
CA SER A 327 50.68 18.10 35.86
C SER A 327 50.72 17.81 34.37
N ALA A 328 50.43 18.83 33.63
CA ALA A 328 51.25 19.58 32.66
C ALA A 328 51.53 18.98 31.27
N GLY A 329 51.26 19.80 30.26
CA GLY A 329 51.93 19.74 28.99
C GLY A 329 51.18 20.38 27.84
N ALA A 330 51.65 21.49 27.43
CA ALA A 330 51.17 22.53 26.53
C ALA A 330 51.19 22.21 25.03
N CYS A 331 50.43 23.07 24.31
CA CYS A 331 50.66 23.65 22.96
C CYS A 331 50.25 22.87 21.71
N GLY A 332 49.39 23.49 20.95
CA GLY A 332 49.63 23.68 19.53
C GLY A 332 48.48 23.47 18.57
N GLY A 333 47.99 24.56 18.03
CA GLY A 333 47.59 24.60 16.63
C GLY A 333 46.14 24.25 16.30
N GLY A 334 45.30 25.27 16.24
CA GLY A 334 43.98 25.20 15.61
C GLY A 334 44.07 24.97 14.12
N LEU A 335 43.21 24.10 13.59
CA LEU A 335 42.63 24.18 12.27
C LEU A 335 41.16 23.87 12.46
N GLY A 336 40.36 24.90 12.17
CA GLY A 336 38.92 24.78 12.21
C GLY A 336 38.45 23.85 11.12
N GLU A 337 38.05 22.65 11.49
CA GLU A 337 37.17 21.83 10.68
C GLU A 337 35.75 22.35 10.88
N SER A 338 35.22 23.00 9.85
CA SER A 338 33.83 23.34 9.76
C SER A 338 33.05 22.04 9.59
N ASP A 339 32.61 21.49 10.71
CA ASP A 339 31.58 20.42 10.71
C ASP A 339 30.31 20.99 10.13
N SER A 340 30.18 20.91 8.80
CA SER A 340 28.89 20.97 8.11
C SER A 340 28.17 19.63 8.35
N ALA A 341 27.74 19.40 9.60
CA ALA A 341 26.75 18.37 9.89
C ALA A 341 25.51 18.73 9.05
N SER A 342 25.33 18.03 7.93
CA SER A 342 24.13 18.09 7.14
C SER A 342 22.98 17.77 8.08
N LYS A 343 22.17 18.76 8.46
CA LYS A 343 20.93 18.58 9.21
C LYS A 343 20.05 17.65 8.38
N VAL A 344 20.08 16.37 8.67
CA VAL A 344 19.11 15.41 8.14
C VAL A 344 17.77 15.89 8.66
N SER A 345 16.99 16.54 7.80
CA SER A 345 15.65 17.01 8.14
C SER A 345 14.80 15.81 8.52
N ALA A 346 14.05 15.93 9.63
CA ALA A 346 13.11 14.90 10.03
C ALA A 346 12.21 14.47 8.85
N PRO A 347 11.92 13.18 8.68
CA PRO A 347 11.10 12.71 7.58
C PRO A 347 9.72 13.40 7.61
N ARG A 348 9.28 13.87 6.46
CA ARG A 348 7.95 14.49 6.31
C ARG A 348 6.86 13.45 6.54
N PRO A 349 5.71 13.84 7.16
CA PRO A 349 4.61 12.91 7.37
C PRO A 349 4.11 12.34 6.04
N THR A 350 3.71 11.08 6.05
CA THR A 350 3.14 10.41 4.89
C THR A 350 1.65 10.77 4.75
N TRP A 351 1.24 11.16 3.54
CA TRP A 351 -0.15 11.21 3.11
C TRP A 351 -0.48 9.95 2.33
N LEU A 352 -1.77 9.59 2.30
CA LEU A 352 -2.26 8.44 1.54
C LEU A 352 -3.18 8.88 0.42
N LEU A 353 -3.00 8.28 -0.76
CA LEU A 353 -3.97 8.31 -1.85
C LEU A 353 -4.60 6.91 -1.98
N TYR A 354 -5.91 6.85 -2.15
CA TYR A 354 -6.68 5.62 -2.27
C TYR A 354 -7.57 5.66 -3.51
N SER A 355 -7.62 4.56 -4.27
CA SER A 355 -8.51 4.40 -5.44
C SER A 355 -9.50 3.25 -5.24
N HIS A 356 -10.77 3.48 -5.63
CA HIS A 356 -11.85 2.50 -5.50
C HIS A 356 -13.09 2.98 -6.27
N PRO A 357 -13.96 2.09 -6.79
CA PRO A 357 -15.26 2.47 -7.31
C PRO A 357 -16.12 3.19 -6.26
N THR A 358 -16.76 4.29 -6.63
CA THR A 358 -17.56 5.11 -5.71
C THR A 358 -19.02 4.70 -5.61
N GLY A 359 -19.50 3.89 -6.54
CA GLY A 359 -20.88 3.39 -6.58
C GLY A 359 -21.18 2.39 -5.46
N ARG A 360 -22.17 2.69 -4.62
CA ARG A 360 -22.55 1.80 -3.49
C ARG A 360 -23.27 0.52 -3.93
N ARG A 361 -24.05 0.58 -4.99
CA ARG A 361 -24.88 -0.56 -5.47
C ARG A 361 -24.16 -1.40 -6.53
N ALA A 362 -23.21 -0.82 -7.23
CA ALA A 362 -22.44 -1.45 -8.29
C ALA A 362 -21.04 -0.85 -8.37
N ARG A 363 -20.11 -1.56 -9.02
CA ARG A 363 -18.75 -1.10 -9.29
C ARG A 363 -18.77 -0.06 -10.41
N LEU A 364 -19.00 1.20 -10.05
CA LEU A 364 -19.15 2.35 -10.95
C LEU A 364 -18.28 3.51 -10.47
N HIS A 365 -17.82 4.33 -11.41
CA HIS A 365 -17.17 5.60 -11.18
C HIS A 365 -15.91 5.45 -10.30
N LEU A 366 -14.77 5.14 -10.93
CA LEU A 366 -13.51 5.06 -10.19
C LEU A 366 -13.16 6.43 -9.64
N GLY A 367 -13.01 6.50 -8.31
CA GLY A 367 -12.64 7.71 -7.61
C GLY A 367 -11.34 7.55 -6.83
N VAL A 368 -10.63 8.66 -6.66
CA VAL A 368 -9.49 8.76 -5.74
C VAL A 368 -9.84 9.63 -4.55
N ARG A 369 -9.32 9.27 -3.37
CA ARG A 369 -9.49 9.97 -2.09
C ARG A 369 -8.13 10.20 -1.45
N LEU A 370 -8.00 11.32 -0.75
CA LEU A 370 -6.78 11.71 -0.05
C LEU A 370 -6.99 11.65 1.46
N SER A 371 -6.04 11.08 2.18
CA SER A 371 -5.92 11.23 3.63
C SER A 371 -4.62 11.97 3.95
N ARG A 372 -4.73 13.05 4.75
CA ARG A 372 -3.59 13.80 5.27
C ARG A 372 -3.19 13.37 6.68
N VAL A 373 -4.04 12.59 7.32
CA VAL A 373 -3.87 12.05 8.68
C VAL A 373 -4.26 10.56 8.67
N PRO A 374 -3.42 9.68 8.08
CA PRO A 374 -3.78 8.27 7.82
C PRO A 374 -4.21 7.46 9.05
N LEU A 375 -3.75 7.86 10.25
CA LEU A 375 -4.11 7.19 11.50
C LEU A 375 -5.56 7.49 11.94
N ASP A 376 -6.17 8.56 11.43
CA ASP A 376 -7.58 8.89 11.67
C ASP A 376 -8.46 8.29 10.54
N PRO A 377 -9.32 7.28 10.84
CA PRO A 377 -10.17 6.64 9.84
C PRO A 377 -11.20 7.61 9.22
N HIS A 378 -11.43 8.79 9.81
CA HIS A 378 -12.33 9.81 9.32
C HIS A 378 -11.65 10.90 8.47
N SER A 379 -10.34 10.82 8.27
CA SER A 379 -9.55 11.87 7.59
C SER A 379 -9.66 11.86 6.06
N TRP A 380 -10.37 10.91 5.47
CA TRP A 380 -10.50 10.76 4.03
C TRP A 380 -11.40 11.83 3.41
N THR A 381 -10.96 12.39 2.28
CA THR A 381 -11.73 13.35 1.49
C THR A 381 -12.93 12.69 0.78
N GLU A 382 -13.87 13.50 0.26
CA GLU A 382 -14.79 13.05 -0.78
C GLU A 382 -14.01 12.63 -2.03
N PRO A 383 -14.53 11.70 -2.85
CA PRO A 383 -13.80 11.20 -4.00
C PRO A 383 -13.75 12.21 -5.14
N TRP A 384 -12.60 12.31 -5.78
CA TRP A 384 -12.50 12.81 -7.14
C TRP A 384 -12.67 11.65 -8.12
N VAL A 385 -13.70 11.70 -8.94
CA VAL A 385 -13.96 10.68 -9.97
C VAL A 385 -12.99 10.88 -11.13
N ILE A 386 -12.11 9.91 -11.37
CA ILE A 386 -11.13 9.92 -12.45
C ILE A 386 -11.57 9.11 -13.68
N HIS A 387 -12.61 8.30 -13.55
CA HIS A 387 -13.28 7.58 -14.63
C HIS A 387 -14.76 7.40 -14.33
N GLU A 388 -15.61 7.79 -15.25
CA GLU A 388 -17.05 7.59 -15.17
C GLU A 388 -17.47 6.27 -15.81
N GLY A 389 -18.55 5.65 -15.28
CA GLY A 389 -19.08 4.39 -15.77
C GLY A 389 -18.56 3.16 -15.05
N PRO A 390 -18.72 1.96 -15.63
CA PRO A 390 -18.27 0.71 -15.05
C PRO A 390 -16.78 0.72 -14.79
N SER A 391 -16.38 0.40 -13.54
CA SER A 391 -14.99 0.34 -13.10
C SER A 391 -14.82 -0.74 -12.04
N GLY A 392 -13.64 -1.29 -11.90
CA GLY A 392 -13.40 -2.42 -11.01
C GLY A 392 -12.13 -2.26 -10.18
N TYR A 393 -11.28 -3.29 -10.20
CA TYR A 393 -10.01 -3.31 -9.51
C TYR A 393 -9.08 -2.24 -10.05
N SER A 394 -8.23 -1.70 -9.21
CA SER A 394 -7.28 -0.66 -9.58
C SER A 394 -5.98 -0.81 -8.82
N ASP A 395 -4.89 -0.31 -9.42
CA ASP A 395 -3.62 -0.19 -8.71
C ASP A 395 -2.99 1.18 -8.95
N LEU A 396 -2.52 1.80 -7.86
CA LEU A 396 -1.90 3.12 -7.83
C LEU A 396 -0.38 3.01 -7.73
N ALA A 397 0.32 3.94 -8.34
CA ALA A 397 1.75 4.13 -8.12
C ALA A 397 2.04 5.61 -7.88
N ALA A 398 2.86 5.90 -6.86
CA ALA A 398 3.40 7.23 -6.63
C ALA A 398 4.66 7.42 -7.46
N LEU A 399 4.73 8.51 -8.23
CA LEU A 399 5.81 8.80 -9.17
C LEU A 399 6.41 10.16 -8.86
N PRO A 400 7.70 10.38 -9.14
CA PRO A 400 8.24 11.73 -9.15
C PRO A 400 7.50 12.57 -10.21
N GLY A 401 7.16 13.80 -9.87
CA GLY A 401 6.57 14.74 -10.82
C GLY A 401 7.60 15.32 -11.79
N PRO A 402 7.16 16.12 -12.78
CA PRO A 402 8.03 16.64 -13.83
C PRO A 402 9.09 17.64 -13.31
N ARG A 403 8.91 18.19 -12.13
CA ARG A 403 9.89 19.06 -11.46
C ARG A 403 10.34 18.45 -10.16
N VAL A 404 11.56 18.79 -9.73
CA VAL A 404 12.08 18.36 -8.43
C VAL A 404 11.14 18.83 -7.31
N GLY A 405 10.65 17.85 -6.53
CA GLY A 405 9.70 18.09 -5.43
C GLY A 405 8.22 18.02 -5.82
N ASP A 406 7.88 17.90 -7.09
CA ASP A 406 6.53 17.60 -7.54
C ASP A 406 6.20 16.13 -7.30
N GLN A 407 4.92 15.82 -7.11
CA GLN A 407 4.38 14.47 -6.94
C GLN A 407 3.36 14.20 -8.05
N ALA A 408 3.51 13.07 -8.71
CA ALA A 408 2.54 12.54 -9.66
C ALA A 408 2.06 11.14 -9.23
N PHE A 409 0.98 10.69 -9.84
CA PHE A 409 0.38 9.38 -9.59
C PHE A 409 -0.01 8.74 -10.90
N ALA A 410 0.22 7.45 -11.00
CA ALA A 410 -0.31 6.61 -12.05
C ALA A 410 -1.40 5.70 -11.45
N CYS A 411 -2.45 5.45 -12.21
CA CYS A 411 -3.51 4.52 -11.85
C CYS A 411 -3.80 3.59 -13.02
N LEU A 412 -3.70 2.28 -12.78
CA LEU A 412 -4.09 1.22 -13.69
C LEU A 412 -5.39 0.62 -13.17
N TYR A 413 -6.44 0.51 -14.00
CA TYR A 413 -7.76 0.14 -13.49
C TYR A 413 -8.63 -0.56 -14.53
N GLU A 414 -9.47 -1.48 -14.05
CA GLU A 414 -10.54 -2.12 -14.85
C GLU A 414 -11.61 -1.09 -15.20
N SER A 415 -12.03 -1.07 -16.46
CA SER A 415 -13.05 -0.17 -16.99
C SER A 415 -13.82 -0.79 -18.17
N GLY A 416 -14.88 -0.11 -18.59
CA GLY A 416 -15.67 -0.50 -19.77
C GLY A 416 -16.87 0.37 -19.98
N MET A 417 -17.58 0.12 -21.09
CA MET A 417 -18.81 0.82 -21.44
C MET A 417 -20.04 0.17 -20.81
N ARG A 418 -20.08 -1.16 -20.75
CA ARG A 418 -21.20 -1.97 -20.25
C ARG A 418 -20.87 -2.65 -18.93
N ILE A 419 -19.67 -3.21 -18.82
CA ILE A 419 -19.16 -3.90 -17.65
C ILE A 419 -17.72 -3.49 -17.38
N SER A 420 -17.28 -3.57 -16.13
CA SER A 420 -15.92 -3.18 -15.71
C SER A 420 -14.79 -4.13 -16.18
N TYR A 421 -15.10 -5.13 -16.98
CA TYR A 421 -14.15 -6.16 -17.42
C TYR A 421 -13.90 -6.15 -18.93
N GLU A 422 -14.21 -5.04 -19.61
CA GLU A 422 -14.00 -4.89 -21.05
C GLU A 422 -12.54 -4.51 -21.34
N GLU A 423 -11.92 -3.74 -20.46
CA GLU A 423 -10.58 -3.21 -20.65
C GLU A 423 -9.88 -2.90 -19.32
N ILE A 424 -8.56 -2.75 -19.36
CA ILE A 424 -7.75 -2.14 -18.30
C ILE A 424 -7.16 -0.86 -18.85
N SER A 425 -7.49 0.25 -18.22
CA SER A 425 -7.08 1.60 -18.58
C SER A 425 -6.01 2.14 -17.63
N PHE A 426 -5.21 3.05 -18.14
CA PHE A 426 -4.15 3.77 -17.43
C PHE A 426 -4.43 5.27 -17.46
N SER A 427 -4.25 5.93 -16.33
CA SER A 427 -4.29 7.40 -16.21
C SER A 427 -3.12 7.91 -15.39
N LEU A 428 -2.63 9.09 -15.78
CA LEU A 428 -1.57 9.82 -15.08
C LEU A 428 -2.11 11.18 -14.63
N PHE A 429 -1.86 11.56 -13.38
CA PHE A 429 -2.30 12.85 -12.82
C PHE A 429 -1.34 13.33 -11.72
N SER A 430 -1.33 14.64 -11.45
CA SER A 430 -0.46 15.24 -10.46
C SER A 430 -1.15 15.35 -9.09
N LEU A 431 -0.35 15.57 -8.04
CA LEU A 431 -0.87 15.93 -6.71
C LEU A 431 -1.72 17.21 -6.78
N ARG A 432 -1.36 18.15 -7.65
CA ARG A 432 -2.16 19.37 -7.86
C ARG A 432 -3.55 19.05 -8.38
N ASP A 433 -3.67 18.15 -9.39
CA ASP A 433 -4.98 17.71 -9.88
C ASP A 433 -5.80 17.07 -8.76
N VAL A 434 -5.19 16.25 -7.89
CA VAL A 434 -5.85 15.69 -6.71
C VAL A 434 -6.35 16.81 -5.78
N LEU A 435 -5.48 17.75 -5.39
CA LEU A 435 -5.80 18.81 -4.44
C LEU A 435 -6.87 19.77 -4.95
N ASP A 436 -6.90 20.03 -6.26
CA ASP A 436 -7.86 20.92 -6.91
C ASP A 436 -9.27 20.28 -7.02
N ASN A 437 -9.37 18.94 -6.96
CA ASN A 437 -10.62 18.21 -7.19
C ASN A 437 -11.17 17.46 -5.96
N VAL A 438 -10.36 17.18 -4.92
CA VAL A 438 -10.87 16.55 -3.70
C VAL A 438 -11.44 17.61 -2.73
N HIS A 439 -12.54 17.27 -2.07
CA HIS A 439 -13.15 18.12 -1.07
C HIS A 439 -13.05 17.47 0.32
N PRO A 440 -13.02 18.26 1.42
CA PRO A 440 -13.06 17.69 2.77
C PRO A 440 -14.27 16.77 2.94
N GLY A 441 -14.05 15.59 3.52
CA GLY A 441 -15.14 14.66 3.85
C GLY A 441 -16.10 15.29 4.86
N LYS A 442 -17.36 14.90 4.80
CA LYS A 442 -18.34 15.29 5.82
C LYS A 442 -17.97 14.63 7.14
N ARG A 443 -17.59 15.42 8.15
CA ARG A 443 -17.46 14.91 9.51
C ARG A 443 -18.86 14.49 10.00
N PRO A 444 -19.03 13.31 10.63
CA PRO A 444 -20.27 13.03 11.33
C PRO A 444 -20.50 14.14 12.37
N ALA A 445 -21.72 14.66 12.43
CA ALA A 445 -22.08 15.60 13.49
C ALA A 445 -21.82 14.90 14.84
N LEU A 446 -21.01 15.52 15.69
CA LEU A 446 -20.86 15.10 17.07
C LEU A 446 -22.26 15.22 17.70
N CYS A 447 -22.96 14.10 17.88
CA CYS A 447 -24.08 14.06 18.81
C CYS A 447 -23.48 14.29 20.20
N LEU A 448 -23.58 15.52 20.70
CA LEU A 448 -23.38 15.80 22.12
C LEU A 448 -24.48 15.02 22.86
N PRO A 449 -24.14 14.21 23.86
CA PRO A 449 -25.16 13.61 24.70
C PRO A 449 -25.89 14.75 25.44
N SER A 450 -27.20 14.75 25.26
CA SER A 450 -28.13 15.62 25.99
C SER A 450 -28.20 15.22 27.47
#